data_83db9d4644070d45e04a81a7cbc885bc
#
_entry.id   83db9d4644070d45e04a81a7cbc885bc
#
_cell.length_a   1.000
_cell.length_b   1.000
_cell.length_c   1.000
_cell.angle_alpha   90.00
_cell.angle_beta   90.00
_cell.angle_gamma   90.00
#
_symmetry.space_group_name_H-M   'P 1'
#
loop_
_entity.id
_entity.type
_entity.pdbx_description
1 polymer ?
#
loop_
_entity_poly.entity_id
_entity_poly.type
_entity_poly.pdbx_seq_one_letter_code
_entity_poly.pdbx_strand_id
1 'polypeptide(L)'
;MKGARFRRIIVNRPNLRIPFPERFVERLRGKTAAAVSRRGKYLAIELSSGETLIMHLGMSGWFHVAPIGDRSREADPHDHVVFVMSSGKSVLFNDPRRFGFMDLAKAGKFHEYPSLRVMGPEPLSKAFSGVSLARACAGKKVSLKVALLDQRVVAGLGNIYASEALHHARLSPLRKAGTIATNSGAPKKSAMQLAASIKAVLTSAIKRRESPYRSARFKVYDREREPCPRKGCGGTIKAIWQAGRSTYYCPKCQR
;
A
#
# COMPACT_ATOMS: atom_id res chain seq x y z
N MET A 1 -1.04 -19.82 -2.70
CA MET A 1 -0.66 -19.84 -4.13
C MET A 1 0.77 -20.34 -4.35
N LYS A 2 1.76 -19.94 -3.53
CA LYS A 2 3.17 -20.37 -3.70
C LYS A 2 3.29 -21.90 -3.82
N GLY A 3 4.00 -22.38 -4.83
CA GLY A 3 4.17 -23.80 -5.18
C GLY A 3 2.99 -24.43 -5.90
N ALA A 4 1.85 -23.76 -6.00
CA ALA A 4 0.66 -24.30 -6.66
C ALA A 4 0.55 -23.84 -8.12
N ARG A 5 -0.01 -24.71 -8.97
CA ARG A 5 -0.24 -24.46 -10.39
C ARG A 5 -1.63 -23.84 -10.61
N PHE A 6 -1.74 -22.89 -11.51
CA PHE A 6 -3.01 -22.34 -11.98
C PHE A 6 -3.72 -23.38 -12.87
N ARG A 7 -4.77 -24.04 -12.36
CA ARG A 7 -5.56 -25.01 -13.13
C ARG A 7 -6.53 -24.32 -14.07
N ARG A 8 -7.27 -23.34 -13.54
CA ARG A 8 -8.28 -22.57 -14.28
C ARG A 8 -8.26 -21.13 -13.81
N ILE A 9 -8.44 -20.20 -14.74
CA ILE A 9 -8.62 -18.76 -14.46
C ILE A 9 -9.98 -18.39 -15.05
N ILE A 10 -10.82 -17.80 -14.22
CA ILE A 10 -12.12 -17.28 -14.62
C ILE A 10 -12.02 -15.76 -14.52
N VAL A 11 -12.32 -15.08 -15.61
CA VAL A 11 -12.33 -13.62 -15.70
C VAL A 11 -13.77 -13.21 -16.01
N ASN A 12 -14.44 -12.61 -15.04
CA ASN A 12 -15.86 -12.24 -15.13
C ASN A 12 -16.10 -10.89 -15.82
N ARG A 13 -15.03 -10.16 -16.15
CA ARG A 13 -15.09 -8.87 -16.83
C ARG A 13 -13.86 -8.66 -17.71
N PRO A 14 -13.96 -7.93 -18.83
CA PRO A 14 -12.84 -7.73 -19.76
C PRO A 14 -11.74 -6.81 -19.21
N ASN A 15 -12.04 -6.02 -18.18
CA ASN A 15 -11.10 -5.08 -17.58
C ASN A 15 -11.35 -4.86 -16.08
N LEU A 16 -10.33 -4.37 -15.42
CA LEU A 16 -10.39 -3.69 -14.12
C LEU A 16 -10.14 -2.18 -14.35
N ARG A 17 -9.22 -1.57 -13.60
CA ARG A 17 -8.77 -0.19 -13.86
C ARG A 17 -8.13 -0.04 -15.25
N ILE A 18 -7.47 -1.07 -15.72
CA ILE A 18 -6.89 -1.20 -17.06
C ILE A 18 -7.35 -2.54 -17.66
N PRO A 19 -7.32 -2.71 -18.98
CA PRO A 19 -7.53 -4.01 -19.63
C PRO A 19 -6.54 -5.05 -19.08
N PHE A 20 -6.95 -6.32 -19.06
CA PHE A 20 -6.01 -7.40 -18.82
C PHE A 20 -5.01 -7.53 -19.97
N PRO A 21 -3.78 -8.01 -19.71
CA PRO A 21 -2.82 -8.30 -20.78
C PRO A 21 -3.39 -9.25 -21.82
N GLU A 22 -2.93 -9.11 -23.04
CA GLU A 22 -3.26 -10.05 -24.11
C GLU A 22 -2.98 -11.49 -23.69
N ARG A 23 -3.92 -12.40 -24.00
CA ARG A 23 -3.87 -13.82 -23.66
C ARG A 23 -3.64 -14.10 -22.17
N PHE A 24 -4.18 -13.25 -21.30
CA PHE A 24 -3.98 -13.31 -19.83
C PHE A 24 -4.26 -14.70 -19.26
N VAL A 25 -5.39 -15.30 -19.63
CA VAL A 25 -5.82 -16.61 -19.13
C VAL A 25 -4.86 -17.71 -19.60
N GLU A 26 -4.50 -17.71 -20.89
CA GLU A 26 -3.60 -18.72 -21.49
C GLU A 26 -2.20 -18.63 -20.91
N ARG A 27 -1.70 -17.41 -20.71
CA ARG A 27 -0.36 -17.17 -20.14
C ARG A 27 -0.25 -17.66 -18.70
N LEU A 28 -1.33 -17.65 -17.94
CA LEU A 28 -1.36 -18.13 -16.56
C LEU A 28 -1.68 -19.63 -16.45
N ARG A 29 -2.55 -20.14 -17.31
CA ARG A 29 -3.01 -21.54 -17.25
C ARG A 29 -1.84 -22.51 -17.32
N GLY A 30 -1.83 -23.48 -16.40
CA GLY A 30 -0.79 -24.50 -16.31
C GLY A 30 0.53 -24.04 -15.69
N LYS A 31 0.72 -22.73 -15.46
CA LYS A 31 1.94 -22.22 -14.83
C LYS A 31 1.89 -22.39 -13.31
N THR A 32 3.05 -22.59 -12.71
CA THR A 32 3.19 -22.68 -11.25
C THR A 32 3.57 -21.32 -10.69
N ALA A 33 2.94 -20.91 -9.59
CA ALA A 33 3.34 -19.75 -8.80
C ALA A 33 4.63 -20.08 -8.03
N ALA A 34 5.79 -19.86 -8.62
CA ALA A 34 7.10 -20.20 -8.06
C ALA A 34 7.40 -19.40 -6.79
N ALA A 35 7.16 -18.09 -6.84
CA ALA A 35 7.31 -17.21 -5.68
C ALA A 35 6.14 -16.23 -5.58
N VAL A 36 5.87 -15.77 -4.35
CA VAL A 36 4.93 -14.69 -4.07
C VAL A 36 5.66 -13.65 -3.25
N SER A 37 5.66 -12.42 -3.73
CA SER A 37 6.35 -11.30 -3.09
C SER A 37 5.51 -10.03 -3.13
N ARG A 38 6.00 -8.96 -2.50
CA ARG A 38 5.35 -7.65 -2.48
C ARG A 38 6.39 -6.54 -2.64
N ARG A 39 6.05 -5.55 -3.43
CA ARG A 39 6.81 -4.31 -3.54
C ARG A 39 5.87 -3.12 -3.41
N GLY A 40 6.03 -2.29 -2.39
CA GLY A 40 5.08 -1.21 -2.09
C GLY A 40 3.67 -1.75 -1.87
N LYS A 41 2.75 -1.37 -2.73
CA LYS A 41 1.35 -1.83 -2.75
C LYS A 41 1.07 -2.87 -3.85
N TYR A 42 2.11 -3.35 -4.52
CA TYR A 42 2.01 -4.34 -5.58
C TYR A 42 2.31 -5.73 -5.04
N LEU A 43 1.47 -6.68 -5.38
CA LEU A 43 1.72 -8.10 -5.21
C LEU A 43 2.36 -8.62 -6.49
N ALA A 44 3.33 -9.50 -6.36
CA ALA A 44 4.04 -10.12 -7.46
C ALA A 44 4.02 -11.64 -7.29
N ILE A 45 3.65 -12.35 -8.35
CA ILE A 45 3.72 -13.81 -8.42
C ILE A 45 4.63 -14.17 -9.59
N GLU A 46 5.81 -14.70 -9.27
CA GLU A 46 6.71 -15.25 -10.26
C GLU A 46 6.15 -16.57 -10.79
N LEU A 47 6.05 -16.68 -12.08
CA LEU A 47 5.49 -17.84 -12.76
C LEU A 47 6.61 -18.77 -13.26
N SER A 48 6.32 -20.07 -13.36
CA SER A 48 7.26 -21.03 -13.95
C SER A 48 7.64 -20.75 -15.42
N SER A 49 6.92 -19.85 -16.09
CA SER A 49 7.31 -19.30 -17.41
C SER A 49 8.40 -18.23 -17.34
N GLY A 50 8.79 -17.78 -16.14
CA GLY A 50 9.67 -16.62 -15.93
C GLY A 50 8.93 -15.29 -15.91
N GLU A 51 7.70 -15.20 -16.39
CA GLU A 51 6.88 -14.00 -16.29
C GLU A 51 6.48 -13.71 -14.83
N THR A 52 6.13 -12.46 -14.53
CA THR A 52 5.62 -12.08 -13.21
C THR A 52 4.22 -11.50 -13.33
N LEU A 53 3.23 -12.14 -12.68
CA LEU A 53 1.91 -11.57 -12.48
C LEU A 53 2.01 -10.46 -11.43
N ILE A 54 1.69 -9.23 -11.83
CA ILE A 54 1.68 -8.04 -11.01
C ILE A 54 0.22 -7.70 -10.69
N MET A 55 -0.08 -7.50 -9.41
CA MET A 55 -1.43 -7.18 -8.96
C MET A 55 -1.40 -5.98 -8.00
N HIS A 56 -2.40 -5.12 -8.12
CA HIS A 56 -2.63 -3.99 -7.23
C HIS A 56 -4.09 -3.97 -6.78
N LEU A 57 -4.33 -3.88 -5.48
CA LEU A 57 -5.68 -3.97 -4.92
C LEU A 57 -6.54 -2.70 -5.13
N GLY A 58 -5.93 -1.61 -5.60
CA GLY A 58 -6.63 -0.33 -5.69
C GLY A 58 -7.00 0.22 -4.30
N MET A 59 -8.25 0.59 -4.13
CA MET A 59 -8.78 1.13 -2.87
C MET A 59 -9.71 0.17 -2.13
N SER A 60 -10.40 -0.71 -2.85
CA SER A 60 -11.43 -1.60 -2.30
C SER A 60 -11.17 -3.07 -2.61
N GLY A 61 -10.13 -3.37 -3.41
CA GLY A 61 -9.81 -4.74 -3.79
C GLY A 61 -9.29 -5.57 -2.62
N TRP A 62 -9.69 -6.83 -2.60
CA TRP A 62 -9.23 -7.82 -1.64
C TRP A 62 -9.27 -9.23 -2.24
N PHE A 63 -8.55 -10.15 -1.62
CA PHE A 63 -8.58 -11.56 -2.01
C PHE A 63 -9.32 -12.39 -0.98
N HIS A 64 -10.19 -13.27 -1.46
CA HIS A 64 -10.77 -14.36 -0.69
C HIS A 64 -10.12 -15.67 -1.09
N VAL A 65 -9.71 -16.47 -0.10
CA VAL A 65 -9.10 -17.79 -0.34
C VAL A 65 -9.97 -18.84 0.32
N ALA A 66 -10.51 -19.75 -0.46
CA ALA A 66 -11.41 -20.79 0.00
C ALA A 66 -11.09 -22.15 -0.67
N PRO A 67 -11.55 -23.30 -0.13
CA PRO A 67 -11.57 -24.55 -0.85
C PRO A 67 -12.31 -24.44 -2.19
N ILE A 68 -11.93 -25.26 -3.19
CA ILE A 68 -12.69 -25.34 -4.44
C ILE A 68 -14.09 -25.91 -4.14
N GLY A 69 -15.13 -25.22 -4.63
CA GLY A 69 -16.52 -25.62 -4.39
C GLY A 69 -17.10 -25.14 -3.05
N ASP A 70 -16.36 -24.32 -2.30
CA ASP A 70 -16.88 -23.67 -1.11
C ASP A 70 -18.09 -22.80 -1.47
N ARG A 71 -19.23 -23.09 -0.86
CA ARG A 71 -20.50 -22.37 -1.02
C ARG A 71 -20.86 -21.53 0.22
N SER A 72 -19.94 -21.41 1.18
CA SER A 72 -20.17 -20.63 2.40
C SER A 72 -20.34 -19.13 2.13
N ARG A 73 -19.97 -18.67 0.94
CA ARG A 73 -20.12 -17.32 0.47
C ARG A 73 -20.98 -17.29 -0.79
N GLU A 74 -21.98 -16.43 -0.82
CA GLU A 74 -22.76 -16.14 -2.02
C GLU A 74 -21.88 -15.54 -3.13
N ALA A 75 -22.28 -15.77 -4.39
CA ALA A 75 -21.64 -15.15 -5.54
C ALA A 75 -21.80 -13.62 -5.45
N ASP A 76 -20.69 -12.91 -5.61
CA ASP A 76 -20.66 -11.46 -5.54
C ASP A 76 -20.38 -10.89 -6.94
N PRO A 77 -21.18 -9.94 -7.45
CA PRO A 77 -20.97 -9.33 -8.78
C PRO A 77 -19.63 -8.60 -8.90
N HIS A 78 -18.93 -8.38 -7.79
CA HIS A 78 -17.61 -7.77 -7.74
C HIS A 78 -16.46 -8.78 -7.69
N ASP A 79 -16.74 -10.09 -7.82
CA ASP A 79 -15.73 -11.14 -7.99
C ASP A 79 -15.25 -11.15 -9.45
N HIS A 80 -14.21 -10.40 -9.72
CA HIS A 80 -13.78 -10.14 -11.10
C HIS A 80 -12.86 -11.21 -11.65
N VAL A 81 -12.01 -11.82 -10.80
CA VAL A 81 -11.08 -12.87 -11.22
C VAL A 81 -11.06 -13.99 -10.19
N VAL A 82 -11.13 -15.24 -10.66
CA VAL A 82 -10.99 -16.44 -9.83
C VAL A 82 -9.84 -17.27 -10.33
N PHE A 83 -8.86 -17.53 -9.49
CA PHE A 83 -7.75 -18.45 -9.73
C PHE A 83 -8.04 -19.77 -9.04
N VAL A 84 -8.29 -20.83 -9.82
CA VAL A 84 -8.43 -22.19 -9.31
C VAL A 84 -7.06 -22.84 -9.30
N MET A 85 -6.58 -23.22 -8.12
CA MET A 85 -5.21 -23.69 -7.90
C MET A 85 -5.14 -25.22 -7.77
N SER A 86 -3.99 -25.80 -8.11
CA SER A 86 -3.74 -27.25 -7.93
C SER A 86 -3.71 -27.68 -6.46
N SER A 87 -3.59 -26.75 -5.53
CA SER A 87 -3.63 -26.99 -4.08
C SER A 87 -5.04 -27.26 -3.54
N GLY A 88 -6.07 -27.40 -4.38
CA GLY A 88 -7.46 -27.56 -3.94
C GLY A 88 -8.12 -26.27 -3.44
N LYS A 89 -7.49 -25.12 -3.65
CA LYS A 89 -8.03 -23.82 -3.25
C LYS A 89 -8.36 -22.95 -4.46
N SER A 90 -9.36 -22.10 -4.30
CA SER A 90 -9.65 -20.97 -5.18
C SER A 90 -9.23 -19.66 -4.51
N VAL A 91 -8.74 -18.72 -5.31
CA VAL A 91 -8.37 -17.36 -4.87
C VAL A 91 -9.18 -16.38 -5.72
N LEU A 92 -10.13 -15.70 -5.07
CA LEU A 92 -11.04 -14.77 -5.70
C LEU A 92 -10.54 -13.35 -5.49
N PHE A 93 -10.52 -12.56 -6.54
CA PHE A 93 -10.28 -11.13 -6.47
C PHE A 93 -11.61 -10.38 -6.56
N ASN A 94 -11.96 -9.73 -5.46
CA ASN A 94 -13.15 -8.89 -5.34
C ASN A 94 -12.72 -7.42 -5.30
N ASP A 95 -13.37 -6.54 -6.10
CA ASP A 95 -13.10 -5.09 -6.08
C ASP A 95 -14.31 -4.27 -6.56
N PRO A 96 -15.19 -3.84 -5.65
CA PRO A 96 -16.40 -3.10 -5.99
C PRO A 96 -16.15 -1.83 -6.80
N ARG A 97 -15.03 -1.13 -6.58
CA ARG A 97 -14.69 0.12 -7.26
C ARG A 97 -13.88 -0.06 -8.54
N ARG A 98 -13.34 -1.24 -8.79
CA ARG A 98 -12.50 -1.58 -9.95
C ARG A 98 -11.27 -0.68 -10.13
N PHE A 99 -10.67 -0.26 -9.02
CA PHE A 99 -9.43 0.53 -9.01
C PHE A 99 -8.18 -0.35 -8.91
N GLY A 100 -8.37 -1.64 -8.68
CA GLY A 100 -7.33 -2.64 -8.79
C GLY A 100 -6.96 -2.91 -10.24
N PHE A 101 -5.86 -3.60 -10.44
CA PHE A 101 -5.47 -4.09 -11.76
C PHE A 101 -4.56 -5.32 -11.66
N MET A 102 -4.46 -6.03 -12.77
CA MET A 102 -3.53 -7.15 -12.95
C MET A 102 -2.80 -6.96 -14.28
N ASP A 103 -1.51 -7.24 -14.27
CA ASP A 103 -0.63 -7.11 -15.43
C ASP A 103 0.42 -8.22 -15.42
N LEU A 104 1.12 -8.44 -16.54
CA LEU A 104 2.18 -9.43 -16.68
C LEU A 104 3.47 -8.76 -17.16
N ALA A 105 4.47 -8.75 -16.30
CA ALA A 105 5.83 -8.38 -16.70
C ALA A 105 6.52 -9.56 -17.37
N LYS A 106 7.31 -9.27 -18.42
CA LYS A 106 8.17 -10.26 -19.08
C LYS A 106 9.20 -10.84 -18.09
N ALA A 107 9.72 -12.00 -18.42
CA ALA A 107 10.76 -12.66 -17.64
C ALA A 107 11.93 -11.70 -17.32
N GLY A 108 12.33 -11.66 -16.04
CA GLY A 108 13.39 -10.79 -15.56
C GLY A 108 13.09 -9.29 -15.54
N LYS A 109 11.91 -8.85 -16.04
CA LYS A 109 11.56 -7.42 -16.20
C LYS A 109 10.68 -6.85 -15.10
N PHE A 110 10.48 -7.56 -14.01
CA PHE A 110 9.65 -7.08 -12.89
C PHE A 110 10.12 -5.72 -12.34
N HIS A 111 11.42 -5.55 -12.15
CA HIS A 111 11.99 -4.31 -11.62
C HIS A 111 11.95 -3.13 -12.62
N GLU A 112 11.80 -3.42 -13.90
CA GLU A 112 11.66 -2.42 -14.95
C GLU A 112 10.22 -1.95 -15.13
N TYR A 113 9.24 -2.58 -14.45
CA TYR A 113 7.85 -2.17 -14.50
C TYR A 113 7.72 -0.68 -14.11
N PRO A 114 7.04 0.17 -14.90
CA PRO A 114 7.13 1.62 -14.79
C PRO A 114 6.95 2.17 -13.37
N SER A 115 5.95 1.66 -12.64
CA SER A 115 5.67 2.11 -11.28
C SER A 115 6.67 1.58 -10.24
N LEU A 116 7.35 0.46 -10.53
CA LEU A 116 8.29 -0.16 -9.60
C LEU A 116 9.72 0.39 -9.76
N ARG A 117 10.10 0.72 -10.99
CA ARG A 117 11.43 1.24 -11.35
C ARG A 117 11.84 2.47 -10.55
N VAL A 118 10.89 3.37 -10.30
CA VAL A 118 11.12 4.65 -9.62
C VAL A 118 10.78 4.61 -8.12
N MET A 119 10.40 3.45 -7.60
CA MET A 119 9.89 3.35 -6.23
C MET A 119 11.01 3.47 -5.20
N GLY A 120 10.79 4.32 -4.21
CA GLY A 120 11.68 4.53 -3.06
C GLY A 120 11.82 3.29 -2.16
N PRO A 121 12.56 3.37 -1.07
CA PRO A 121 12.82 2.24 -0.19
C PRO A 121 11.54 1.75 0.51
N GLU A 122 11.48 0.45 0.79
CA GLU A 122 10.45 -0.15 1.65
C GLU A 122 10.60 0.38 3.08
N PRO A 123 9.52 0.86 3.71
CA PRO A 123 9.59 1.54 5.02
C PRO A 123 10.11 0.66 6.16
N LEU A 124 9.98 -0.66 6.06
CA LEU A 124 10.47 -1.60 7.07
C LEU A 124 11.85 -2.20 6.75
N SER A 125 12.43 -1.85 5.60
CA SER A 125 13.78 -2.31 5.23
C SER A 125 14.89 -1.52 5.94
N LYS A 126 16.12 -2.04 5.88
CA LYS A 126 17.32 -1.34 6.35
C LYS A 126 17.62 -0.10 5.49
N ALA A 127 17.23 -0.09 4.22
CA ALA A 127 17.43 1.03 3.31
C ALA A 127 16.58 2.28 3.66
N PHE A 128 15.48 2.12 4.41
CA PHE A 128 14.67 3.23 4.88
C PHE A 128 15.14 3.71 6.25
N SER A 129 15.55 4.97 6.32
CA SER A 129 16.04 5.63 7.52
C SER A 129 15.70 7.13 7.51
N GLY A 130 15.97 7.84 8.61
CA GLY A 130 15.87 9.30 8.64
C GLY A 130 16.80 9.97 7.62
N VAL A 131 17.95 9.36 7.35
CA VAL A 131 18.90 9.85 6.33
C VAL A 131 18.29 9.74 4.93
N SER A 132 17.80 8.55 4.55
CA SER A 132 17.17 8.35 3.24
C SER A 132 15.92 9.22 3.06
N LEU A 133 15.12 9.37 4.11
CA LEU A 133 13.92 10.23 4.10
C LEU A 133 14.28 11.71 3.95
N ALA A 134 15.27 12.22 4.69
CA ALA A 134 15.75 13.59 4.57
C ALA A 134 16.26 13.90 3.17
N ARG A 135 17.11 13.02 2.62
CA ARG A 135 17.64 13.16 1.25
C ARG A 135 16.51 13.21 0.22
N ALA A 136 15.52 12.32 0.33
CA ALA A 136 14.39 12.29 -0.59
C ALA A 136 13.47 13.52 -0.46
N CYS A 137 13.46 14.20 0.69
CA CYS A 137 12.66 15.40 0.95
C CYS A 137 13.41 16.72 0.76
N ALA A 138 14.75 16.68 0.66
CA ALA A 138 15.58 17.89 0.53
C ALA A 138 15.11 18.78 -0.63
N GLY A 139 15.00 20.08 -0.39
CA GLY A 139 14.54 21.08 -1.35
C GLY A 139 13.06 21.02 -1.75
N LYS A 140 12.30 19.99 -1.33
CA LYS A 140 10.88 19.88 -1.70
C LYS A 140 10.03 20.96 -1.01
N LYS A 141 9.32 21.75 -1.81
CA LYS A 141 8.39 22.81 -1.35
C LYS A 141 7.00 22.28 -1.01
N VAL A 142 6.62 21.10 -1.50
CA VAL A 142 5.34 20.45 -1.19
C VAL A 142 5.22 20.13 0.30
N SER A 143 3.99 19.97 0.80
CA SER A 143 3.78 19.63 2.20
C SER A 143 4.36 18.24 2.53
N LEU A 144 4.75 18.05 3.79
CA LEU A 144 5.40 16.82 4.25
C LEU A 144 4.50 15.61 4.03
N LYS A 145 3.19 15.73 4.28
CA LYS A 145 2.25 14.64 4.00
C LYS A 145 2.20 14.30 2.52
N VAL A 146 2.16 15.27 1.63
CA VAL A 146 2.14 15.04 0.18
C VAL A 146 3.41 14.34 -0.28
N ALA A 147 4.58 14.76 0.25
CA ALA A 147 5.84 14.07 -0.02
C ALA A 147 5.83 12.61 0.44
N LEU A 148 5.24 12.30 1.61
CA LEU A 148 5.12 10.93 2.10
C LEU A 148 4.20 10.04 1.25
N LEU A 149 3.28 10.61 0.49
CA LEU A 149 2.41 9.86 -0.43
C LEU A 149 3.09 9.56 -1.78
N ASP A 150 4.17 10.25 -2.09
CA ASP A 150 5.00 9.97 -3.27
C ASP A 150 5.76 8.66 -3.07
N GLN A 151 5.43 7.66 -3.85
CA GLN A 151 6.04 6.32 -3.75
C GLN A 151 7.54 6.33 -4.09
N ARG A 152 8.07 7.41 -4.66
CA ARG A 152 9.52 7.63 -4.87
C ARG A 152 10.23 8.02 -3.58
N VAL A 153 9.53 8.60 -2.62
CA VAL A 153 10.08 8.96 -1.29
C VAL A 153 10.09 7.76 -0.36
N VAL A 154 8.96 7.05 -0.27
CA VAL A 154 8.82 5.83 0.52
C VAL A 154 7.78 4.91 -0.10
N ALA A 155 8.14 3.66 -0.31
CA ALA A 155 7.26 2.68 -0.92
C ALA A 155 6.09 2.30 -0.02
N GLY A 156 4.92 2.10 -0.61
CA GLY A 156 3.77 1.50 0.06
C GLY A 156 3.04 2.37 1.08
N LEU A 157 3.58 3.51 1.51
CA LEU A 157 2.92 4.39 2.48
C LEU A 157 1.68 5.03 1.83
N GLY A 158 0.52 4.87 2.49
CA GLY A 158 -0.76 5.40 2.03
C GLY A 158 -1.30 6.50 2.94
N ASN A 159 -2.46 7.04 2.56
CA ASN A 159 -3.08 8.19 3.19
C ASN A 159 -3.29 8.04 4.70
N ILE A 160 -3.78 6.87 5.11
CA ILE A 160 -4.05 6.54 6.51
C ILE A 160 -2.75 6.58 7.31
N TYR A 161 -1.80 5.75 6.96
CA TYR A 161 -0.57 5.60 7.74
C TYR A 161 0.38 6.79 7.61
N ALA A 162 0.30 7.62 6.55
CA ALA A 162 0.99 8.90 6.50
C ALA A 162 0.45 9.86 7.57
N SER A 163 -0.89 9.96 7.73
CA SER A 163 -1.50 10.80 8.78
C SER A 163 -1.16 10.29 10.18
N GLU A 164 -1.27 8.98 10.41
CA GLU A 164 -0.95 8.35 11.69
C GLU A 164 0.54 8.51 12.07
N ALA A 165 1.45 8.34 11.12
CA ALA A 165 2.88 8.52 11.36
C ALA A 165 3.25 9.97 11.68
N LEU A 166 2.65 10.94 10.99
CA LEU A 166 2.84 12.36 11.27
C LEU A 166 2.31 12.73 12.66
N HIS A 167 1.15 12.21 13.06
CA HIS A 167 0.63 12.38 14.41
C HIS A 167 1.56 11.76 15.45
N HIS A 168 2.04 10.52 15.22
CA HIS A 168 3.00 9.86 16.10
C HIS A 168 4.28 10.68 16.27
N ALA A 169 4.80 11.21 15.16
CA ALA A 169 5.99 12.06 15.12
C ALA A 169 5.77 13.50 15.63
N ARG A 170 4.53 13.93 15.94
CA ARG A 170 4.19 15.31 16.30
C ARG A 170 4.53 16.34 15.21
N LEU A 171 4.53 15.94 13.95
CA LEU A 171 4.84 16.81 12.83
C LEU A 171 3.58 17.21 12.08
N SER A 172 3.47 18.50 11.77
CA SER A 172 2.35 19.02 11.00
C SER A 172 2.37 18.46 9.56
N PRO A 173 1.24 17.98 9.03
CA PRO A 173 1.12 17.56 7.63
C PRO A 173 1.29 18.71 6.64
N LEU A 174 1.10 19.96 7.09
CA LEU A 174 1.22 21.20 6.32
C LEU A 174 2.67 21.67 6.16
N ARG A 175 3.55 21.25 7.03
CA ARG A 175 4.96 21.59 7.03
C ARG A 175 5.60 21.26 5.68
N LYS A 176 6.42 22.15 5.12
CA LYS A 176 7.18 21.88 3.88
C LYS A 176 8.11 20.67 4.06
N ALA A 177 8.12 19.75 3.11
CA ALA A 177 8.89 18.52 3.22
C ALA A 177 10.39 18.75 3.37
N GLY A 178 10.95 19.73 2.66
CA GLY A 178 12.38 20.08 2.76
C GLY A 178 12.83 20.51 4.15
N THR A 179 11.92 20.93 5.05
CA THR A 179 12.29 21.41 6.38
C THR A 179 12.82 20.32 7.32
N ILE A 180 12.66 19.04 6.98
CA ILE A 180 13.22 17.92 7.77
C ILE A 180 14.68 17.60 7.41
N ALA A 181 15.22 18.26 6.38
CA ALA A 181 16.61 18.17 5.95
C ALA A 181 17.32 19.52 6.11
N THR A 182 18.65 19.51 6.15
CA THR A 182 19.48 20.69 5.96
C THR A 182 19.57 21.04 4.47
N ASN A 183 20.16 22.18 4.13
CA ASN A 183 20.42 22.56 2.72
C ASN A 183 21.32 21.55 2.00
N SER A 184 22.23 20.91 2.73
CA SER A 184 23.09 19.81 2.21
C SER A 184 22.39 18.46 2.13
N GLY A 185 21.11 18.35 2.50
CA GLY A 185 20.35 17.10 2.52
C GLY A 185 20.58 16.21 3.75
N ALA A 186 21.35 16.66 4.74
CA ALA A 186 21.55 15.92 5.98
C ALA A 186 20.25 15.88 6.82
N PRO A 187 20.02 14.79 7.57
CA PRO A 187 18.79 14.63 8.34
C PRO A 187 18.78 15.55 9.56
N LYS A 188 17.66 16.26 9.77
CA LYS A 188 17.36 16.88 11.07
C LYS A 188 16.71 15.85 12.01
N LYS A 189 16.64 16.17 13.29
CA LYS A 189 15.97 15.33 14.32
C LYS A 189 14.55 14.92 13.90
N SER A 190 13.81 15.82 13.24
CA SER A 190 12.47 15.54 12.72
C SER A 190 12.43 14.43 11.65
N ALA A 191 13.45 14.30 10.79
CA ALA A 191 13.52 13.21 9.83
C ALA A 191 13.75 11.86 10.51
N MET A 192 14.65 11.82 11.49
CA MET A 192 14.92 10.61 12.27
C MET A 192 13.66 10.16 13.03
N GLN A 193 12.99 11.10 13.70
CA GLN A 193 11.76 10.84 14.43
C GLN A 193 10.62 10.37 13.51
N LEU A 194 10.47 10.98 12.34
CA LEU A 194 9.42 10.60 11.38
C LEU A 194 9.67 9.20 10.79
N ALA A 195 10.90 8.90 10.42
CA ALA A 195 11.24 7.56 9.93
C ALA A 195 10.98 6.47 10.98
N ALA A 196 11.35 6.70 12.23
CA ALA A 196 11.04 5.80 13.35
C ALA A 196 9.51 5.67 13.55
N SER A 197 8.76 6.77 13.45
CA SER A 197 7.30 6.79 13.58
C SER A 197 6.61 6.02 12.46
N ILE A 198 7.07 6.14 11.21
CA ILE A 198 6.56 5.36 10.08
C ILE A 198 6.75 3.86 10.34
N LYS A 199 7.95 3.46 10.74
CA LYS A 199 8.23 2.05 11.08
C LYS A 199 7.34 1.55 12.21
N ALA A 200 7.22 2.29 13.29
CA ALA A 200 6.42 1.91 14.46
C ALA A 200 4.93 1.71 14.11
N VAL A 201 4.35 2.67 13.38
CA VAL A 201 2.94 2.63 12.99
C VAL A 201 2.67 1.44 12.06
N LEU A 202 3.52 1.20 11.07
CA LEU A 202 3.36 0.08 10.14
C LEU A 202 3.58 -1.28 10.82
N THR A 203 4.58 -1.40 11.69
CA THR A 203 4.80 -2.62 12.49
C THR A 203 3.61 -2.94 13.38
N SER A 204 3.05 -1.90 14.05
CA SER A 204 1.84 -2.06 14.85
C SER A 204 0.64 -2.50 13.99
N ALA A 205 0.50 -1.95 12.78
CA ALA A 205 -0.57 -2.33 11.86
C ALA A 205 -0.47 -3.80 11.42
N ILE A 206 0.75 -4.27 11.11
CA ILE A 206 1.00 -5.66 10.71
C ILE A 206 0.72 -6.65 11.85
N LYS A 207 1.07 -6.27 13.09
CA LYS A 207 0.82 -7.11 14.27
C LYS A 207 -0.67 -7.30 14.57
N ARG A 208 -1.52 -6.37 14.18
CA ARG A 208 -2.99 -6.46 14.32
C ARG A 208 -3.59 -7.35 13.23
N ARG A 209 -3.21 -8.60 13.17
CA ARG A 209 -3.55 -9.59 12.12
C ARG A 209 -5.04 -9.77 11.81
N GLU A 210 -5.92 -9.36 12.70
CA GLU A 210 -7.33 -9.80 12.70
C GLU A 210 -8.33 -8.70 12.36
N SER A 211 -7.89 -7.46 12.15
CA SER A 211 -8.83 -6.38 11.93
C SER A 211 -8.76 -5.83 10.52
N PRO A 212 -9.84 -5.99 9.74
CA PRO A 212 -10.01 -5.21 8.52
C PRO A 212 -9.81 -3.72 8.83
N TYR A 213 -9.36 -2.93 7.86
CA TYR A 213 -9.26 -1.46 7.99
C TYR A 213 -10.48 -0.80 8.67
N ARG A 214 -11.66 -1.38 8.51
CA ARG A 214 -12.94 -0.88 9.02
C ARG A 214 -13.08 -0.93 10.54
N SER A 215 -12.35 -1.80 11.23
CA SER A 215 -12.41 -1.94 12.69
C SER A 215 -11.16 -1.39 13.39
N ALA A 216 -10.16 -0.90 12.65
CA ALA A 216 -8.95 -0.33 13.23
C ALA A 216 -9.25 1.04 13.85
N ARG A 217 -8.99 1.19 15.14
CA ARG A 217 -9.04 2.50 15.81
C ARG A 217 -7.78 3.30 15.50
N PHE A 218 -7.88 4.23 14.57
CA PHE A 218 -6.83 5.18 14.26
C PHE A 218 -6.73 6.29 15.31
N LYS A 219 -5.58 6.96 15.37
CA LYS A 219 -5.35 8.06 16.32
C LYS A 219 -5.88 9.40 15.79
N VAL A 220 -5.79 9.63 14.49
CA VAL A 220 -6.28 10.84 13.84
C VAL A 220 -7.12 10.57 12.59
N TYR A 221 -6.83 9.49 11.85
CA TYR A 221 -7.49 9.25 10.59
C TYR A 221 -8.99 8.97 10.80
N ASP A 222 -9.82 9.69 10.03
CA ASP A 222 -11.30 9.63 10.07
C ASP A 222 -11.91 9.97 11.45
N ARG A 223 -11.25 10.88 12.19
CA ARG A 223 -11.64 11.32 13.52
C ARG A 223 -11.77 12.83 13.62
N GLU A 224 -12.25 13.49 12.56
CA GLU A 224 -12.50 14.92 12.58
C GLU A 224 -13.43 15.32 13.72
N ARG A 225 -13.13 16.44 14.39
CA ARG A 225 -13.85 17.00 15.54
C ARG A 225 -13.75 16.17 16.82
N GLU A 226 -13.12 15.02 16.81
CA GLU A 226 -12.89 14.26 18.04
C GLU A 226 -11.70 14.81 18.84
N PRO A 227 -11.68 14.62 20.18
CA PRO A 227 -10.52 14.96 21.01
C PRO A 227 -9.26 14.21 20.56
N CYS A 228 -8.11 14.89 20.58
CA CYS A 228 -6.83 14.26 20.33
C CYS A 228 -6.54 13.20 21.40
N PRO A 229 -6.27 11.94 21.01
CA PRO A 229 -6.07 10.84 21.97
C PRO A 229 -4.71 10.90 22.69
N ARG A 230 -3.87 11.91 22.41
CA ARG A 230 -2.58 12.08 23.07
C ARG A 230 -2.78 12.61 24.50
N LYS A 231 -2.30 11.86 25.49
CA LYS A 231 -2.38 12.25 26.91
C LYS A 231 -1.84 13.66 27.11
N GLY A 232 -2.64 14.50 27.76
CA GLY A 232 -2.32 15.90 28.07
C GLY A 232 -2.36 16.86 26.88
N CYS A 233 -2.80 16.43 25.68
CA CYS A 233 -2.87 17.31 24.52
C CYS A 233 -4.02 18.34 24.61
N GLY A 234 -5.25 17.90 24.92
CA GLY A 234 -6.44 18.75 24.95
C GLY A 234 -6.71 19.48 23.62
N GLY A 235 -6.24 18.98 22.50
CA GLY A 235 -6.54 19.49 21.16
C GLY A 235 -7.66 18.71 20.50
N THR A 236 -8.20 19.24 19.40
CA THR A 236 -9.24 18.62 18.57
C THR A 236 -8.66 18.26 17.20
N ILE A 237 -9.02 17.10 16.66
CA ILE A 237 -8.61 16.66 15.34
C ILE A 237 -9.31 17.51 14.27
N LYS A 238 -8.54 17.99 13.30
CA LYS A 238 -9.03 18.70 12.11
C LYS A 238 -8.84 17.86 10.87
N ALA A 239 -9.76 18.02 9.91
CA ALA A 239 -9.60 17.52 8.56
C ALA A 239 -9.34 18.69 7.60
N ILE A 240 -8.44 18.48 6.65
CA ILE A 240 -8.16 19.38 5.54
C ILE A 240 -7.98 18.58 4.25
N TRP A 241 -8.06 19.25 3.11
CA TRP A 241 -7.86 18.64 1.80
C TRP A 241 -6.48 18.97 1.25
N GLN A 242 -5.68 17.94 0.90
CA GLN A 242 -4.33 18.12 0.33
C GLN A 242 -4.11 17.16 -0.83
N ALA A 243 -3.77 17.68 -2.01
CA ALA A 243 -3.48 16.90 -3.21
C ALA A 243 -4.53 15.79 -3.48
N GLY A 244 -5.81 16.16 -3.47
CA GLY A 244 -6.93 15.25 -3.75
C GLY A 244 -7.26 14.24 -2.65
N ARG A 245 -6.77 14.47 -1.40
CA ARG A 245 -6.98 13.51 -0.29
C ARG A 245 -7.24 14.21 1.04
N SER A 246 -8.14 13.63 1.84
CA SER A 246 -8.37 14.06 3.21
C SER A 246 -7.10 13.88 4.05
N THR A 247 -6.83 14.83 4.91
CA THR A 247 -5.71 14.84 5.85
C THR A 247 -6.21 15.14 7.23
N TYR A 248 -6.05 14.21 8.13
CA TYR A 248 -6.48 14.34 9.53
C TYR A 248 -5.27 14.59 10.43
N TYR A 249 -5.36 15.56 11.31
CA TYR A 249 -4.26 15.90 12.22
C TYR A 249 -4.74 16.69 13.44
N CYS A 250 -3.93 16.73 14.49
CA CYS A 250 -4.15 17.60 15.64
C CYS A 250 -3.28 18.86 15.55
N PRO A 251 -3.85 20.06 15.33
CA PRO A 251 -3.06 21.28 15.19
C PRO A 251 -2.34 21.70 16.49
N LYS A 252 -2.79 21.22 17.66
CA LYS A 252 -2.18 21.55 18.95
C LYS A 252 -0.87 20.82 19.17
N CYS A 253 -0.77 19.51 18.85
CA CYS A 253 0.42 18.72 19.13
C CYS A 253 1.27 18.39 17.90
N GLN A 254 0.82 18.70 16.67
CA GLN A 254 1.58 18.53 15.43
C GLN A 254 2.03 19.91 14.92
N ARG A 255 3.32 20.22 15.05
CA ARG A 255 3.92 21.52 14.69
C ARG A 255 4.95 21.39 13.59
#